data_91d009272a20f28592318c558b3b7a5d
#
_entry.id   91d009272a20f28592318c558b3b7a5d
#
_cell.length_a   1.000
_cell.length_b   1.000
_cell.length_c   1.000
_cell.angle_alpha   90.00
_cell.angle_beta   90.00
_cell.angle_gamma   90.00
#
_symmetry.space_group_name_H-M   'P 1'
#
loop_
_entity.id
_entity.type
_entity.pdbx_description
1 polymer ?
#
loop_
_entity_poly.entity_id
_entity_poly.type
_entity_poly.pdbx_seq_one_letter_code
_entity_poly.pdbx_strand_id
1 'polypeptide(L)'
;MTNRPILAANWKMNPVNIGDVSGLVSGITEASKSQSSLTVAVFPPFVWLLGVVELLADTGIELGAQDCHWEAAGAHTGEISAPMLAGICQWVIVGHSERRAMGETDEEVAKKAGAALAADLSVIICVGEDQEQHDAGRAGEVVTAQVKAAMSECSADDSARLVLAYEPVWAIGTGKSADPEHAYKTMRLIRQVAADMIGAKAGQKLRVLYGGSVNAANIETYVELPQCDGCLVGGASLKAEEFSEMIKKTVAVYSTAV
;
A
#
# COMPACT_ATOMS: atom_id res chain seq x y z
N MET A 1 6.72 -21.15 -0.85
CA MET A 1 7.43 -19.99 -1.42
C MET A 1 6.86 -18.78 -0.72
N THR A 2 7.66 -18.06 0.04
CA THR A 2 7.28 -16.77 0.63
C THR A 2 7.03 -15.78 -0.51
N ASN A 3 5.91 -15.03 -0.42
CA ASN A 3 5.64 -13.98 -1.39
C ASN A 3 6.77 -12.94 -1.33
N ARG A 4 7.16 -12.38 -2.48
CA ARG A 4 8.11 -11.27 -2.53
C ARG A 4 7.54 -10.09 -1.75
N PRO A 5 8.23 -9.58 -0.71
CA PRO A 5 7.74 -8.48 0.10
C PRO A 5 7.64 -7.18 -0.71
N ILE A 6 6.80 -6.25 -0.21
CA ILE A 6 6.57 -4.96 -0.86
C ILE A 6 6.96 -3.82 0.08
N LEU A 7 7.73 -2.88 -0.41
CA LEU A 7 7.92 -1.59 0.24
C LEU A 7 7.34 -0.50 -0.65
N ALA A 8 6.16 -0.02 -0.27
CA ALA A 8 5.36 0.96 -1.00
C ALA A 8 5.57 2.36 -0.41
N ALA A 9 6.09 3.29 -1.20
CA ALA A 9 6.39 4.67 -0.82
C ALA A 9 5.24 5.60 -1.22
N ASN A 10 4.30 5.85 -0.31
CA ASN A 10 3.22 6.81 -0.53
C ASN A 10 3.72 8.23 -0.19
N TRP A 11 3.99 9.02 -1.21
CA TRP A 11 4.48 10.41 -1.04
C TRP A 11 3.40 11.38 -0.59
N LYS A 12 2.12 10.94 -0.62
CA LYS A 12 0.98 11.80 -0.30
C LYS A 12 1.01 13.08 -1.15
N MET A 13 0.68 14.24 -0.60
CA MET A 13 0.70 15.52 -1.32
C MET A 13 2.10 16.16 -1.28
N ASN A 14 3.14 15.40 -1.68
CA ASN A 14 4.54 15.81 -1.73
C ASN A 14 5.27 15.15 -2.93
N PRO A 15 6.45 15.69 -3.35
CA PRO A 15 6.97 17.00 -3.02
C PRO A 15 6.19 18.12 -3.74
N VAL A 16 6.36 19.36 -3.27
CA VAL A 16 5.71 20.54 -3.87
C VAL A 16 6.39 20.94 -5.19
N ASN A 17 7.71 20.71 -5.32
CA ASN A 17 8.49 21.13 -6.47
C ASN A 17 9.01 19.93 -7.26
N ILE A 18 8.96 20.03 -8.59
CA ILE A 18 9.46 18.98 -9.50
C ILE A 18 10.97 18.71 -9.29
N GLY A 19 11.75 19.71 -8.90
CA GLY A 19 13.17 19.55 -8.64
C GLY A 19 13.50 18.56 -7.52
N ASP A 20 12.60 18.42 -6.54
CA ASP A 20 12.77 17.49 -5.42
C ASP A 20 12.44 16.05 -5.81
N VAL A 21 11.61 15.85 -6.86
CA VAL A 21 11.18 14.53 -7.35
C VAL A 21 12.37 13.72 -7.84
N SER A 22 13.23 14.32 -8.67
CA SER A 22 14.38 13.62 -9.25
C SER A 22 15.39 13.19 -8.18
N GLY A 23 15.58 13.99 -7.14
CA GLY A 23 16.44 13.65 -5.99
C GLY A 23 15.91 12.44 -5.22
N LEU A 24 14.60 12.41 -4.95
CA LEU A 24 13.95 11.27 -4.29
C LEU A 24 14.06 9.99 -5.13
N VAL A 25 13.72 10.05 -6.41
CA VAL A 25 13.80 8.89 -7.32
C VAL A 25 15.23 8.38 -7.40
N SER A 26 16.22 9.26 -7.56
CA SER A 26 17.64 8.87 -7.64
C SER A 26 18.12 8.12 -6.40
N GLY A 27 17.79 8.62 -5.19
CA GLY A 27 18.16 7.96 -3.94
C GLY A 27 17.51 6.59 -3.76
N ILE A 28 16.22 6.46 -4.09
CA ILE A 28 15.50 5.18 -4.04
C ILE A 28 16.07 4.19 -5.06
N THR A 29 16.35 4.65 -6.28
CA THR A 29 16.93 3.83 -7.34
C THR A 29 18.28 3.25 -6.93
N GLU A 30 19.16 4.06 -6.38
CA GLU A 30 20.47 3.59 -5.94
C GLU A 30 20.37 2.49 -4.89
N ALA A 31 19.47 2.65 -3.92
CA ALA A 31 19.23 1.65 -2.88
C ALA A 31 18.60 0.35 -3.40
N SER A 32 17.86 0.42 -4.49
CA SER A 32 17.10 -0.71 -5.05
C SER A 32 17.88 -1.54 -6.07
N LYS A 33 18.97 -1.02 -6.65
CA LYS A 33 19.73 -1.63 -7.76
C LYS A 33 20.13 -3.10 -7.61
N SER A 34 20.36 -3.57 -6.39
CA SER A 34 20.78 -4.94 -6.11
C SER A 34 19.74 -5.78 -5.39
N GLN A 35 18.47 -5.28 -5.29
CA GLN A 35 17.47 -5.84 -4.38
C GLN A 35 16.34 -6.55 -5.14
N SER A 36 16.69 -7.60 -5.90
CA SER A 36 15.69 -8.38 -6.67
C SER A 36 14.69 -9.17 -5.80
N SER A 37 14.96 -9.32 -4.50
CA SER A 37 14.09 -10.03 -3.56
C SER A 37 12.96 -9.18 -2.98
N LEU A 38 12.94 -7.86 -3.24
CA LEU A 38 11.97 -6.90 -2.74
C LEU A 38 11.27 -6.20 -3.91
N THR A 39 9.95 -6.02 -3.83
CA THR A 39 9.23 -5.08 -4.70
C THR A 39 9.27 -3.70 -4.06
N VAL A 40 9.85 -2.72 -4.74
CA VAL A 40 9.78 -1.32 -4.35
C VAL A 40 8.81 -0.62 -5.30
N ALA A 41 7.81 0.05 -4.77
CA ALA A 41 6.82 0.82 -5.54
C ALA A 41 6.72 2.24 -4.99
N VAL A 42 6.64 3.24 -5.87
CA VAL A 42 6.49 4.65 -5.47
C VAL A 42 5.13 5.19 -5.94
N PHE A 43 4.49 5.97 -5.08
CA PHE A 43 3.16 6.53 -5.31
C PHE A 43 3.22 8.06 -5.17
N PRO A 44 3.64 8.77 -6.24
CA PRO A 44 3.67 10.24 -6.24
C PRO A 44 2.26 10.82 -6.47
N PRO A 45 2.05 12.14 -6.21
CA PRO A 45 0.87 12.85 -6.70
C PRO A 45 0.67 12.71 -8.21
N PHE A 46 -0.57 12.75 -8.68
CA PHE A 46 -0.91 12.60 -10.12
C PHE A 46 -0.11 13.50 -11.05
N VAL A 47 0.15 14.75 -10.60
CA VAL A 47 0.90 15.75 -11.39
C VAL A 47 2.34 15.33 -11.71
N TRP A 48 2.90 14.38 -10.96
CA TRP A 48 4.28 13.90 -11.13
C TRP A 48 4.37 12.56 -11.87
N LEU A 49 3.27 11.84 -12.09
CA LEU A 49 3.30 10.48 -12.64
C LEU A 49 4.08 10.39 -13.96
N LEU A 50 3.79 11.27 -14.93
CA LEU A 50 4.46 11.25 -16.22
C LEU A 50 5.96 11.54 -16.12
N GLY A 51 6.38 12.45 -15.24
CA GLY A 51 7.79 12.72 -15.01
C GLY A 51 8.49 11.59 -14.27
N VAL A 52 7.79 10.95 -13.32
CA VAL A 52 8.37 9.84 -12.52
C VAL A 52 8.50 8.57 -13.35
N VAL A 53 7.56 8.25 -14.23
CA VAL A 53 7.67 7.05 -15.08
C VAL A 53 8.94 7.08 -15.96
N GLU A 54 9.30 8.26 -16.47
CA GLU A 54 10.55 8.44 -17.26
C GLU A 54 11.80 8.23 -16.39
N LEU A 55 11.78 8.74 -15.15
CA LEU A 55 12.89 8.60 -14.21
C LEU A 55 13.07 7.16 -13.69
N LEU A 56 12.00 6.36 -13.70
CA LEU A 56 12.01 4.96 -13.25
C LEU A 56 12.35 3.96 -14.36
N ALA A 57 12.50 4.40 -15.61
CA ALA A 57 12.84 3.52 -16.71
C ALA A 57 14.09 2.69 -16.38
N ASP A 58 14.01 1.36 -16.60
CA ASP A 58 15.09 0.39 -16.37
C ASP A 58 15.60 0.27 -14.92
N THR A 59 14.89 0.86 -13.94
CA THR A 59 15.29 0.78 -12.51
C THR A 59 14.77 -0.46 -11.77
N GLY A 60 13.73 -1.09 -12.29
CA GLY A 60 13.00 -2.16 -11.61
C GLY A 60 12.10 -1.69 -10.45
N ILE A 61 11.98 -0.38 -10.21
CA ILE A 61 11.03 0.23 -9.28
C ILE A 61 9.69 0.38 -10.00
N GLU A 62 8.62 0.02 -9.33
CA GLU A 62 7.28 0.07 -9.87
C GLU A 62 6.61 1.41 -9.52
N LEU A 63 5.73 1.90 -10.40
CA LEU A 63 5.00 3.15 -10.23
C LEU A 63 3.55 2.88 -9.89
N GLY A 64 2.98 3.65 -8.98
CA GLY A 64 1.58 3.59 -8.63
C GLY A 64 0.93 4.96 -8.45
N ALA A 65 -0.39 4.99 -8.56
CA ALA A 65 -1.21 6.15 -8.26
C ALA A 65 -1.77 6.08 -6.83
N GLN A 66 -2.05 7.25 -6.25
CA GLN A 66 -2.54 7.36 -4.86
C GLN A 66 -4.05 7.15 -4.73
N ASP A 67 -4.78 7.13 -5.83
CA ASP A 67 -6.22 6.90 -5.94
C ASP A 67 -6.62 6.68 -7.39
N CYS A 68 -7.88 6.26 -7.64
CA CYS A 68 -8.52 6.31 -8.96
C CYS A 68 -10.03 6.48 -8.82
N HIS A 69 -10.69 6.87 -9.92
CA HIS A 69 -12.13 6.84 -10.03
C HIS A 69 -12.60 5.48 -10.60
N TRP A 70 -13.79 5.02 -10.19
CA TRP A 70 -14.34 3.73 -10.64
C TRP A 70 -14.96 3.77 -12.03
N GLU A 71 -15.42 4.93 -12.51
CA GLU A 71 -15.90 5.08 -13.89
C GLU A 71 -14.72 5.17 -14.85
N ALA A 72 -14.81 4.48 -15.98
CA ALA A 72 -13.74 4.44 -16.98
C ALA A 72 -13.54 5.78 -17.68
N ALA A 73 -14.61 6.54 -17.86
CA ALA A 73 -14.63 7.88 -18.48
C ALA A 73 -15.96 8.56 -18.16
N GLY A 74 -16.05 9.87 -18.35
CA GLY A 74 -17.32 10.59 -18.22
C GLY A 74 -17.21 11.99 -17.65
N ALA A 75 -18.33 12.51 -17.15
CA ALA A 75 -18.46 13.86 -16.61
C ALA A 75 -18.03 13.90 -15.12
N HIS A 76 -16.76 13.62 -14.87
CA HIS A 76 -16.16 13.55 -13.54
C HIS A 76 -14.95 14.50 -13.49
N THR A 77 -15.22 15.81 -13.56
CA THR A 77 -14.15 16.84 -13.64
C THR A 77 -13.20 16.75 -12.45
N GLY A 78 -11.90 16.54 -12.74
CA GLY A 78 -10.83 16.41 -11.75
C GLY A 78 -10.48 14.97 -11.39
N GLU A 79 -11.29 13.99 -11.77
CA GLU A 79 -11.03 12.57 -11.50
C GLU A 79 -10.10 11.92 -12.54
N ILE A 80 -9.39 10.91 -12.09
CA ILE A 80 -8.48 10.09 -12.91
C ILE A 80 -8.99 8.64 -12.88
N SER A 81 -9.35 8.10 -14.06
CA SER A 81 -9.87 6.74 -14.15
C SER A 81 -8.76 5.67 -14.11
N ALA A 82 -9.11 4.45 -13.67
CA ALA A 82 -8.18 3.33 -13.69
C ALA A 82 -7.60 3.04 -15.11
N PRO A 83 -8.36 3.06 -16.22
CA PRO A 83 -7.80 2.92 -17.56
C PRO A 83 -6.78 3.99 -17.95
N MET A 84 -6.92 5.25 -17.46
CA MET A 84 -5.91 6.29 -17.69
C MET A 84 -4.60 5.97 -17.01
N LEU A 85 -4.65 5.33 -15.84
CA LEU A 85 -3.49 4.96 -15.06
C LEU A 85 -2.78 3.71 -15.59
N ALA A 86 -3.52 2.73 -16.12
CA ALA A 86 -2.96 1.46 -16.60
C ALA A 86 -1.90 1.63 -17.71
N GLY A 87 -1.94 2.73 -18.46
CA GLY A 87 -0.91 3.06 -19.45
C GLY A 87 0.38 3.64 -18.85
N ILE A 88 0.40 3.95 -17.55
CA ILE A 88 1.47 4.69 -16.87
C ILE A 88 1.96 3.92 -15.64
N CYS A 89 1.03 3.39 -14.85
CA CYS A 89 1.28 2.78 -13.54
C CYS A 89 1.09 1.26 -13.56
N GLN A 90 1.72 0.56 -12.63
CA GLN A 90 1.48 -0.84 -12.30
C GLN A 90 0.54 -0.99 -11.09
N TRP A 91 0.42 0.05 -10.26
CA TRP A 91 -0.27 0.02 -8.98
C TRP A 91 -1.25 1.17 -8.80
N VAL A 92 -2.22 0.95 -7.90
CA VAL A 92 -3.03 2.02 -7.32
C VAL A 92 -3.32 1.74 -5.85
N ILE A 93 -3.33 2.79 -5.02
CA ILE A 93 -3.83 2.75 -3.64
C ILE A 93 -5.31 3.15 -3.68
N VAL A 94 -6.18 2.45 -2.94
CA VAL A 94 -7.58 2.83 -2.73
C VAL A 94 -7.97 2.71 -1.27
N GLY A 95 -8.92 3.50 -0.80
CA GLY A 95 -9.42 3.45 0.56
C GLY A 95 -8.43 3.93 1.62
N HIS A 96 -7.39 4.68 1.25
CA HIS A 96 -6.42 5.23 2.20
C HIS A 96 -7.14 6.05 3.28
N SER A 97 -6.68 5.97 4.53
CA SER A 97 -7.34 6.61 5.68
C SER A 97 -7.58 8.11 5.50
N GLU A 98 -6.68 8.83 4.82
CA GLU A 98 -6.88 10.25 4.52
C GLU A 98 -8.03 10.50 3.54
N ARG A 99 -8.29 9.60 2.60
CA ARG A 99 -9.44 9.69 1.68
C ARG A 99 -10.75 9.34 2.39
N ARG A 100 -10.73 8.30 3.23
CA ARG A 100 -11.86 7.97 4.10
C ARG A 100 -12.24 9.13 5.02
N ALA A 101 -11.27 9.84 5.56
CA ALA A 101 -11.50 11.06 6.34
C ALA A 101 -12.13 12.21 5.53
N MET A 102 -11.98 12.21 4.20
CA MET A 102 -12.66 13.13 3.28
C MET A 102 -14.03 12.64 2.82
N GLY A 103 -14.50 11.50 3.33
CA GLY A 103 -15.83 10.95 3.07
C GLY A 103 -15.88 9.77 2.11
N GLU A 104 -14.74 9.22 1.67
CA GLU A 104 -14.72 8.02 0.85
C GLU A 104 -15.33 6.82 1.59
N THR A 105 -16.35 6.22 1.01
CA THR A 105 -17.09 5.10 1.61
C THR A 105 -16.50 3.75 1.24
N ASP A 106 -16.82 2.71 2.02
CA ASP A 106 -16.42 1.34 1.72
C ASP A 106 -16.94 0.85 0.36
N GLU A 107 -18.13 1.31 -0.05
CA GLU A 107 -18.72 0.99 -1.35
C GLU A 107 -17.93 1.62 -2.50
N GLU A 108 -17.49 2.87 -2.35
CA GLU A 108 -16.62 3.53 -3.33
C GLU A 108 -15.26 2.85 -3.43
N VAL A 109 -14.68 2.42 -2.31
CA VAL A 109 -13.42 1.66 -2.28
C VAL A 109 -13.58 0.34 -3.04
N ALA A 110 -14.68 -0.38 -2.85
CA ALA A 110 -14.96 -1.61 -3.59
C ALA A 110 -15.02 -1.37 -5.11
N LYS A 111 -15.78 -0.37 -5.55
CA LYS A 111 -15.88 0.01 -6.98
C LYS A 111 -14.51 0.39 -7.57
N LYS A 112 -13.71 1.16 -6.82
CA LYS A 112 -12.36 1.54 -7.24
C LYS A 112 -11.43 0.34 -7.36
N ALA A 113 -11.48 -0.58 -6.39
CA ALA A 113 -10.70 -1.81 -6.44
C ALA A 113 -11.08 -2.67 -7.65
N GLY A 114 -12.38 -2.88 -7.90
CA GLY A 114 -12.87 -3.61 -9.07
C GLY A 114 -12.45 -2.95 -10.39
N ALA A 115 -12.60 -1.62 -10.51
CA ALA A 115 -12.20 -0.88 -11.72
C ALA A 115 -10.70 -0.97 -11.99
N ALA A 116 -9.88 -0.88 -10.94
CA ALA A 116 -8.42 -1.00 -11.06
C ALA A 116 -7.98 -2.40 -11.48
N LEU A 117 -8.55 -3.45 -10.88
CA LEU A 117 -8.29 -4.85 -11.27
C LEU A 117 -8.74 -5.13 -12.71
N ALA A 118 -9.89 -4.60 -13.14
CA ALA A 118 -10.38 -4.71 -14.50
C ALA A 118 -9.49 -3.99 -15.53
N ALA A 119 -8.74 -2.97 -15.10
CA ALA A 119 -7.74 -2.26 -15.89
C ALA A 119 -6.32 -2.88 -15.79
N ASP A 120 -6.19 -4.11 -15.27
CA ASP A 120 -4.93 -4.83 -15.07
C ASP A 120 -3.92 -4.16 -14.11
N LEU A 121 -4.37 -3.25 -13.25
CA LEU A 121 -3.55 -2.69 -12.18
C LEU A 121 -3.49 -3.65 -10.99
N SER A 122 -2.37 -3.63 -10.26
CA SER A 122 -2.29 -4.15 -8.90
C SER A 122 -2.86 -3.13 -7.92
N VAL A 123 -3.58 -3.59 -6.90
CA VAL A 123 -4.32 -2.71 -5.99
C VAL A 123 -3.85 -2.89 -4.56
N ILE A 124 -3.53 -1.79 -3.87
CA ILE A 124 -3.35 -1.75 -2.43
C ILE A 124 -4.63 -1.17 -1.81
N ILE A 125 -5.41 -2.01 -1.15
CA ILE A 125 -6.63 -1.60 -0.43
C ILE A 125 -6.26 -1.32 1.03
N CYS A 126 -6.48 -0.09 1.49
CA CYS A 126 -6.23 0.32 2.86
C CYS A 126 -7.45 0.08 3.74
N VAL A 127 -7.22 -0.51 4.91
CA VAL A 127 -8.23 -0.77 5.93
C VAL A 127 -7.64 -0.50 7.33
N GLY A 128 -8.46 -0.03 8.25
CA GLY A 128 -8.02 0.22 9.61
C GLY A 128 -9.03 1.01 10.43
N GLU A 129 -8.88 0.92 11.75
CA GLU A 129 -9.71 1.57 12.74
C GLU A 129 -9.16 2.94 13.13
N ASP A 130 -10.06 3.86 13.45
CA ASP A 130 -9.75 5.16 14.05
C ASP A 130 -9.52 5.07 15.57
N GLN A 131 -9.21 6.20 16.22
CA GLN A 131 -8.92 6.27 17.65
C GLN A 131 -10.14 5.85 18.50
N GLU A 132 -11.34 6.30 18.16
CA GLU A 132 -12.56 5.97 18.92
C GLU A 132 -12.86 4.47 18.85
N GLN A 133 -12.74 3.89 17.67
CA GLN A 133 -12.96 2.47 17.42
C GLN A 133 -11.90 1.61 18.13
N HIS A 134 -10.63 2.07 18.13
CA HIS A 134 -9.54 1.43 18.85
C HIS A 134 -9.80 1.41 20.35
N ASP A 135 -10.11 2.56 20.94
CA ASP A 135 -10.36 2.71 22.39
C ASP A 135 -11.58 1.92 22.85
N ALA A 136 -12.57 1.76 21.96
CA ALA A 136 -13.76 0.92 22.20
C ALA A 136 -13.51 -0.58 22.01
N GLY A 137 -12.29 -1.00 21.63
CA GLY A 137 -11.95 -2.41 21.36
C GLY A 137 -12.60 -2.99 20.10
N ARG A 138 -13.06 -2.14 19.17
CA ARG A 138 -13.80 -2.53 17.96
C ARG A 138 -12.92 -2.72 16.71
N ALA A 139 -11.60 -2.69 16.84
CA ALA A 139 -10.68 -2.81 15.70
C ALA A 139 -11.00 -4.03 14.81
N GLY A 140 -11.22 -5.20 15.42
CA GLY A 140 -11.52 -6.43 14.68
C GLY A 140 -12.87 -6.39 13.94
N GLU A 141 -13.89 -5.75 14.49
CA GLU A 141 -15.20 -5.55 13.85
C GLU A 141 -15.07 -4.63 12.64
N VAL A 142 -14.45 -3.47 12.83
CA VAL A 142 -14.28 -2.45 11.79
C VAL A 142 -13.45 -2.99 10.62
N VAL A 143 -12.30 -3.57 10.90
CA VAL A 143 -11.40 -4.10 9.86
C VAL A 143 -12.08 -5.24 9.10
N THR A 144 -12.83 -6.12 9.78
CA THR A 144 -13.60 -7.18 9.13
C THR A 144 -14.64 -6.63 8.17
N ALA A 145 -15.38 -5.59 8.59
CA ALA A 145 -16.40 -4.95 7.75
C ALA A 145 -15.76 -4.29 6.52
N GLN A 146 -14.69 -3.52 6.72
CA GLN A 146 -13.98 -2.84 5.64
C GLN A 146 -13.38 -3.83 4.62
N VAL A 147 -12.73 -4.92 5.07
CA VAL A 147 -12.18 -5.94 4.16
C VAL A 147 -13.29 -6.59 3.35
N LYS A 148 -14.39 -6.98 3.99
CA LYS A 148 -15.54 -7.60 3.29
C LYS A 148 -16.15 -6.68 2.25
N ALA A 149 -16.36 -5.42 2.60
CA ALA A 149 -16.92 -4.43 1.68
C ALA A 149 -15.95 -4.15 0.52
N ALA A 150 -14.71 -3.78 0.81
CA ALA A 150 -13.72 -3.40 -0.20
C ALA A 150 -13.34 -4.53 -1.18
N MET A 151 -13.46 -5.79 -0.76
CA MET A 151 -13.18 -6.95 -1.59
C MET A 151 -14.43 -7.54 -2.28
N SER A 152 -15.61 -6.91 -2.18
CA SER A 152 -16.86 -7.44 -2.77
C SER A 152 -16.80 -7.57 -4.29
N GLU A 153 -15.99 -6.76 -4.96
CA GLU A 153 -15.74 -6.79 -6.41
C GLU A 153 -14.49 -7.62 -6.81
N CYS A 154 -13.84 -8.30 -5.83
CA CYS A 154 -12.61 -9.05 -6.05
C CYS A 154 -12.87 -10.56 -6.12
N SER A 155 -12.04 -11.28 -6.86
CA SER A 155 -12.12 -12.73 -7.06
C SER A 155 -10.83 -13.46 -6.67
N ALA A 156 -10.87 -14.79 -6.66
CA ALA A 156 -9.68 -15.61 -6.44
C ALA A 156 -8.57 -15.38 -7.50
N ASP A 157 -8.95 -15.06 -8.72
CA ASP A 157 -8.00 -14.82 -9.84
C ASP A 157 -7.22 -13.53 -9.64
N ASP A 158 -7.76 -12.57 -8.88
CA ASP A 158 -7.11 -11.29 -8.59
C ASP A 158 -6.04 -11.38 -7.48
N SER A 159 -5.97 -12.51 -6.77
CA SER A 159 -5.15 -12.68 -5.56
C SER A 159 -3.66 -12.31 -5.72
N ALA A 160 -3.11 -12.42 -6.94
CA ALA A 160 -1.72 -12.05 -7.21
C ALA A 160 -1.51 -10.53 -7.31
N ARG A 161 -2.56 -9.78 -7.68
CA ARG A 161 -2.57 -8.32 -7.86
C ARG A 161 -3.24 -7.56 -6.70
N LEU A 162 -3.81 -8.30 -5.75
CA LEU A 162 -4.50 -7.75 -4.60
C LEU A 162 -3.59 -7.73 -3.37
N VAL A 163 -3.51 -6.58 -2.74
CA VAL A 163 -2.75 -6.33 -1.51
C VAL A 163 -3.63 -5.59 -0.52
N LEU A 164 -3.62 -5.99 0.74
CA LEU A 164 -4.30 -5.27 1.81
C LEU A 164 -3.27 -4.54 2.68
N ALA A 165 -3.52 -3.28 3.03
CA ALA A 165 -2.68 -2.52 3.93
C ALA A 165 -3.43 -2.22 5.22
N TYR A 166 -2.91 -2.67 6.35
CA TYR A 166 -3.44 -2.34 7.66
C TYR A 166 -2.95 -0.97 8.12
N GLU A 167 -3.86 -0.04 8.25
CA GLU A 167 -3.62 1.32 8.72
C GLU A 167 -4.23 1.50 10.12
N PRO A 168 -3.47 1.37 11.23
CA PRO A 168 -3.94 1.85 12.53
C PRO A 168 -4.04 3.37 12.49
N VAL A 169 -5.22 3.92 12.09
CA VAL A 169 -5.40 5.35 11.77
C VAL A 169 -5.00 6.24 12.94
N TRP A 170 -5.27 5.80 14.17
CA TRP A 170 -4.87 6.47 15.40
C TRP A 170 -3.35 6.62 15.60
N ALA A 171 -2.55 5.84 14.87
CA ALA A 171 -1.08 5.91 14.93
C ALA A 171 -0.47 6.71 13.77
N ILE A 172 -1.23 6.98 12.67
CA ILE A 172 -0.70 7.63 11.49
C ILE A 172 -0.41 9.12 11.76
N GLY A 173 0.81 9.57 11.43
CA GLY A 173 1.21 10.98 11.57
C GLY A 173 1.43 11.45 13.00
N THR A 174 1.22 10.62 14.01
CA THR A 174 1.38 10.97 15.43
C THR A 174 2.78 10.73 15.97
N GLY A 175 3.65 10.06 15.21
CA GLY A 175 4.95 9.55 15.68
C GLY A 175 4.84 8.31 16.58
N LYS A 176 3.62 7.89 16.94
CA LYS A 176 3.37 6.62 17.63
C LYS A 176 3.24 5.52 16.59
N SER A 177 3.60 4.31 16.94
CA SER A 177 3.35 3.11 16.14
C SER A 177 2.46 2.15 16.91
N ALA A 178 1.70 1.32 16.20
CA ALA A 178 0.90 0.30 16.85
C ALA A 178 1.80 -0.72 17.56
N ASP A 179 1.33 -1.24 18.68
CA ASP A 179 1.98 -2.35 19.34
C ASP A 179 2.13 -3.53 18.36
N PRO A 180 3.32 -4.17 18.27
CA PRO A 180 3.57 -5.25 17.32
C PRO A 180 2.61 -6.44 17.45
N GLU A 181 2.18 -6.78 18.67
CA GLU A 181 1.23 -7.85 18.89
C GLU A 181 -0.16 -7.48 18.36
N HIS A 182 -0.59 -6.22 18.56
CA HIS A 182 -1.83 -5.70 17.99
C HIS A 182 -1.78 -5.71 16.45
N ALA A 183 -0.69 -5.21 15.85
CA ALA A 183 -0.49 -5.22 14.40
C ALA A 183 -0.53 -6.65 13.85
N TYR A 184 0.17 -7.60 14.48
CA TYR A 184 0.15 -9.01 14.10
C TYR A 184 -1.27 -9.61 14.14
N LYS A 185 -2.01 -9.41 15.24
CA LYS A 185 -3.37 -9.93 15.37
C LYS A 185 -4.31 -9.38 14.31
N THR A 186 -4.21 -8.09 14.03
CA THR A 186 -5.07 -7.43 13.04
C THR A 186 -4.71 -7.86 11.62
N MET A 187 -3.44 -7.90 11.23
CA MET A 187 -3.02 -8.38 9.90
C MET A 187 -3.38 -9.85 9.68
N ARG A 188 -3.29 -10.68 10.72
CA ARG A 188 -3.75 -12.08 10.66
C ARG A 188 -5.26 -12.15 10.42
N LEU A 189 -6.06 -11.32 11.10
CA LEU A 189 -7.51 -11.24 10.89
C LEU A 189 -7.84 -10.80 9.46
N ILE A 190 -7.17 -9.76 8.95
CA ILE A 190 -7.31 -9.28 7.57
C ILE A 190 -7.11 -10.44 6.58
N ARG A 191 -6.02 -11.19 6.72
CA ARG A 191 -5.72 -12.34 5.85
C ARG A 191 -6.77 -13.42 5.96
N GLN A 192 -7.26 -13.72 7.17
CA GLN A 192 -8.30 -14.72 7.39
C GLN A 192 -9.60 -14.31 6.71
N VAL A 193 -10.06 -13.07 6.90
CA VAL A 193 -11.29 -12.56 6.29
C VAL A 193 -11.19 -12.58 4.76
N ALA A 194 -10.05 -12.15 4.22
CA ALA A 194 -9.81 -12.22 2.78
C ALA A 194 -9.82 -13.67 2.25
N ALA A 195 -9.19 -14.60 2.97
CA ALA A 195 -9.18 -16.01 2.61
C ALA A 195 -10.59 -16.64 2.63
N ASP A 196 -11.44 -16.21 3.57
CA ASP A 196 -12.83 -16.65 3.64
C ASP A 196 -13.65 -16.16 2.43
N MET A 197 -13.29 -15.00 1.85
CA MET A 197 -13.97 -14.44 0.67
C MET A 197 -13.51 -15.07 -0.65
N ILE A 198 -12.20 -15.19 -0.87
CA ILE A 198 -11.63 -15.62 -2.16
C ILE A 198 -11.10 -17.06 -2.15
N GLY A 199 -11.25 -17.76 -1.04
CA GLY A 199 -10.79 -19.14 -0.84
C GLY A 199 -9.38 -19.23 -0.25
N ALA A 200 -9.14 -20.27 0.54
CA ALA A 200 -7.92 -20.46 1.32
C ALA A 200 -6.62 -20.43 0.47
N LYS A 201 -6.63 -21.06 -0.71
CA LYS A 201 -5.47 -21.09 -1.62
C LYS A 201 -5.12 -19.70 -2.18
N ALA A 202 -6.11 -18.90 -2.53
CA ALA A 202 -5.94 -17.52 -2.99
C ALA A 202 -5.52 -16.62 -1.82
N GLY A 203 -6.14 -16.76 -0.66
CA GLY A 203 -5.80 -16.02 0.55
C GLY A 203 -4.36 -16.24 1.04
N GLN A 204 -3.77 -17.42 0.81
CA GLN A 204 -2.35 -17.66 1.10
C GLN A 204 -1.39 -16.86 0.20
N LYS A 205 -1.82 -16.47 -0.99
CA LYS A 205 -1.03 -15.67 -1.93
C LYS A 205 -1.21 -14.16 -1.71
N LEU A 206 -2.29 -13.77 -1.06
CA LEU A 206 -2.60 -12.37 -0.79
C LEU A 206 -1.54 -11.79 0.15
N ARG A 207 -1.05 -10.59 -0.17
CA ARG A 207 -0.07 -9.88 0.64
C ARG A 207 -0.77 -8.91 1.58
N VAL A 208 -0.24 -8.80 2.81
CA VAL A 208 -0.72 -7.85 3.81
C VAL A 208 0.44 -6.97 4.24
N LEU A 209 0.28 -5.66 4.11
CA LEU A 209 1.27 -4.66 4.48
C LEU A 209 0.90 -4.00 5.81
N TYR A 210 1.90 -3.58 6.56
CA TYR A 210 1.71 -2.66 7.66
C TYR A 210 1.77 -1.20 7.15
N GLY A 211 0.71 -0.43 7.38
CA GLY A 211 0.54 0.96 6.92
C GLY A 211 0.54 1.99 8.06
N GLY A 212 0.93 1.62 9.27
CA GLY A 212 1.07 2.56 10.37
C GLY A 212 2.34 3.40 10.31
N SER A 213 2.64 4.14 11.39
CA SER A 213 3.85 4.95 11.47
C SER A 213 5.09 4.06 11.48
N VAL A 214 5.79 4.00 10.34
CA VAL A 214 6.99 3.21 10.14
C VAL A 214 8.12 4.06 9.59
N ASN A 215 9.35 3.81 10.06
CA ASN A 215 10.57 4.51 9.68
C ASN A 215 11.79 3.55 9.77
N ALA A 216 12.98 4.03 9.47
CA ALA A 216 14.19 3.20 9.52
C ALA A 216 14.52 2.63 10.91
N ALA A 217 14.05 3.25 12.00
CA ALA A 217 14.34 2.77 13.36
C ALA A 217 13.44 1.59 13.78
N ASN A 218 12.22 1.47 13.23
CA ASN A 218 11.24 0.47 13.68
C ASN A 218 10.77 -0.50 12.60
N ILE A 219 11.20 -0.38 11.34
CA ILE A 219 10.69 -1.21 10.23
C ILE A 219 10.91 -2.71 10.47
N GLU A 220 12.06 -3.10 11.03
CA GLU A 220 12.41 -4.50 11.31
C GLU A 220 11.36 -5.15 12.21
N THR A 221 10.88 -4.43 13.23
CA THR A 221 9.83 -4.89 14.15
C THR A 221 8.56 -5.36 13.43
N TYR A 222 8.19 -4.70 12.32
CA TYR A 222 6.96 -5.06 11.60
C TYR A 222 7.20 -6.08 10.50
N VAL A 223 8.29 -5.96 9.74
CA VAL A 223 8.57 -6.89 8.64
C VAL A 223 9.01 -8.28 9.13
N GLU A 224 9.39 -8.42 10.39
CA GLU A 224 9.63 -9.71 11.05
C GLU A 224 8.34 -10.43 11.46
N LEU A 225 7.20 -9.73 11.49
CA LEU A 225 5.92 -10.36 11.86
C LEU A 225 5.49 -11.37 10.79
N PRO A 226 5.12 -12.60 11.15
CA PRO A 226 4.81 -13.67 10.17
C PRO A 226 3.64 -13.37 9.22
N GLN A 227 2.83 -12.37 9.53
CA GLN A 227 1.67 -11.97 8.71
C GLN A 227 1.94 -10.70 7.90
N CYS A 228 3.12 -10.11 8.01
CA CYS A 228 3.52 -8.90 7.31
C CYS A 228 4.30 -9.27 6.05
N ASP A 229 3.86 -8.79 4.90
CA ASP A 229 4.54 -8.96 3.62
C ASP A 229 5.20 -7.62 3.17
N GLY A 230 5.47 -6.71 4.10
CA GLY A 230 6.12 -5.42 3.85
C GLY A 230 5.35 -4.23 4.44
N CYS A 231 5.65 -3.03 3.97
CA CYS A 231 5.08 -1.80 4.52
C CYS A 231 4.58 -0.84 3.46
N LEU A 232 3.49 -0.11 3.81
CA LEU A 232 3.06 1.11 3.12
C LEU A 232 3.59 2.30 3.90
N VAL A 233 4.58 3.00 3.35
CA VAL A 233 5.39 4.02 4.03
C VAL A 233 4.97 5.42 3.59
N GLY A 234 4.59 6.26 4.54
CA GLY A 234 4.27 7.67 4.30
C GLY A 234 5.50 8.57 4.40
N GLY A 235 5.53 9.49 5.37
CA GLY A 235 6.51 10.57 5.49
C GLY A 235 7.99 10.15 5.46
N ALA A 236 8.34 8.97 5.98
CA ALA A 236 9.71 8.46 5.91
C ALA A 236 10.18 8.20 4.46
N SER A 237 9.25 7.94 3.53
CA SER A 237 9.57 7.73 2.11
C SER A 237 9.95 9.01 1.36
N LEU A 238 9.74 10.18 1.96
CA LEU A 238 10.13 11.49 1.42
C LEU A 238 11.59 11.86 1.74
N LYS A 239 12.29 11.01 2.47
CA LYS A 239 13.70 11.17 2.80
C LYS A 239 14.46 10.00 2.18
N ALA A 240 15.13 10.25 1.07
CA ALA A 240 15.78 9.22 0.26
C ALA A 240 16.73 8.34 1.07
N GLU A 241 17.53 8.92 1.97
CA GLU A 241 18.46 8.18 2.83
C GLU A 241 17.72 7.27 3.82
N GLU A 242 16.67 7.78 4.47
CA GLU A 242 15.86 7.02 5.42
C GLU A 242 15.15 5.85 4.73
N PHE A 243 14.54 6.10 3.57
CA PHE A 243 13.87 5.05 2.81
C PHE A 243 14.85 4.01 2.25
N SER A 244 16.06 4.45 1.84
CA SER A 244 17.15 3.55 1.45
C SER A 244 17.58 2.61 2.57
N GLU A 245 17.64 3.11 3.81
CA GLU A 245 17.93 2.29 4.98
C GLU A 245 16.79 1.29 5.26
N MET A 246 15.53 1.71 5.09
CA MET A 246 14.37 0.81 5.20
C MET A 246 14.41 -0.32 4.17
N ILE A 247 14.80 -0.03 2.92
CA ILE A 247 14.99 -1.05 1.87
C ILE A 247 16.02 -2.09 2.33
N LYS A 248 17.20 -1.66 2.77
CA LYS A 248 18.29 -2.56 3.22
C LYS A 248 17.85 -3.46 4.37
N LYS A 249 17.21 -2.89 5.38
CA LYS A 249 16.72 -3.63 6.55
C LYS A 249 15.64 -4.65 6.17
N THR A 250 14.68 -4.25 5.35
CA THR A 250 13.65 -5.17 4.85
C THR A 250 14.27 -6.36 4.11
N VAL A 251 15.20 -6.10 3.21
CA VAL A 251 15.91 -7.17 2.48
C VAL A 251 16.68 -8.10 3.44
N ALA A 252 17.37 -7.54 4.44
CA ALA A 252 18.12 -8.34 5.40
C ALA A 252 17.21 -9.34 6.14
N VAL A 253 16.05 -8.89 6.63
CA VAL A 253 15.08 -9.75 7.32
C VAL A 253 14.60 -10.90 6.41
N TYR A 254 14.16 -10.60 5.19
CA TYR A 254 13.63 -11.63 4.30
C TYR A 254 14.71 -12.55 3.69
N SER A 255 15.97 -12.11 3.66
CA SER A 255 17.09 -12.97 3.20
C SER A 255 17.52 -14.00 4.26
N THR A 256 17.28 -13.74 5.55
CA THR A 256 17.59 -14.66 6.64
C THR A 256 16.46 -15.68 6.91
N ALA A 257 15.27 -15.45 6.33
CA ALA A 257 14.08 -16.32 6.50
C ALA A 257 13.99 -17.43 5.45
N VAL A 258 14.97 -17.56 4.51
CA VAL A 258 15.08 -18.59 3.49
C VAL A 258 16.18 -19.57 3.87
#